data_0968da54f41b3af5cd2ac6275eee2305
#
_entry.id   0968da54f41b3af5cd2ac6275eee2305
#
_cell.length_a   1.000
_cell.length_b   1.000
_cell.length_c   1.000
_cell.angle_alpha   90.00
_cell.angle_beta   90.00
_cell.angle_gamma   90.00
#
_symmetry.space_group_name_H-M   'P 1'
#
loop_
_entity.id
_entity.type
_entity.pdbx_description
1 polymer ?
#
loop_
_entity_poly.entity_id
_entity_poly.type
_entity_poly.pdbx_seq_one_letter_code
_entity_poly.pdbx_strand_id
1 'polypeptide(L)'
;MTIGKTPARGDQRFWSNGEYSWVSISDMKDLGVISATKERISAIAAKELMGNISPKGSLLMSFKLTVGRTSLLDIDAYHNEAIITIQPIIDEQHSLRDYLFRTLPLLSTSGDSKDAIKGKTLNSQSLSKLLIPLAPLNEQKRITKELLKFDDVCR
;
A
#
# COMPACT_ATOMS: atom_id res chain seq x y z
N MET A 1 5.14 8.86 -3.75
CA MET A 1 5.14 7.38 -3.81
C MET A 1 6.50 6.89 -3.33
N THR A 2 6.54 6.01 -2.35
CA THR A 2 7.77 5.48 -1.75
C THR A 2 7.75 3.96 -1.83
N ILE A 3 8.84 3.36 -2.34
CA ILE A 3 9.02 1.90 -2.38
C ILE A 3 9.78 1.49 -1.12
N GLY A 4 9.34 0.41 -0.48
CA GLY A 4 9.99 -0.13 0.71
C GLY A 4 11.30 -0.88 0.42
N LYS A 5 11.87 -1.43 1.46
CA LYS A 5 13.10 -2.24 1.42
C LYS A 5 13.01 -3.41 2.40
N THR A 6 13.72 -4.47 2.09
CA THR A 6 13.89 -5.62 3.00
C THR A 6 15.34 -5.65 3.49
N PRO A 7 15.58 -5.51 4.79
CA PRO A 7 16.89 -5.75 5.37
C PRO A 7 17.36 -7.19 5.13
N ALA A 8 18.66 -7.41 5.04
CA ALA A 8 19.22 -8.75 4.83
C ALA A 8 18.73 -9.72 5.93
N ARG A 9 18.06 -10.80 5.53
CA ARG A 9 17.44 -11.76 6.45
C ARG A 9 18.44 -12.46 7.36
N GLY A 10 19.66 -12.68 6.89
CA GLY A 10 20.74 -13.32 7.66
C GLY A 10 21.43 -12.39 8.65
N ASP A 11 21.20 -11.09 8.61
CA ASP A 11 21.85 -10.14 9.53
C ASP A 11 20.93 -9.85 10.72
N GLN A 12 21.23 -10.52 11.84
CA GLN A 12 20.46 -10.38 13.09
C GLN A 12 20.43 -8.96 13.64
N ARG A 13 21.41 -8.10 13.32
CA ARG A 13 21.40 -6.70 13.79
C ARG A 13 20.18 -5.94 13.31
N PHE A 14 19.61 -6.33 12.17
CA PHE A 14 18.45 -5.67 11.58
C PHE A 14 17.11 -6.18 12.12
N TRP A 15 17.07 -7.38 12.68
CA TRP A 15 15.83 -8.06 13.09
C TRP A 15 15.73 -8.26 14.61
N SER A 16 16.83 -8.12 15.34
CA SER A 16 16.81 -8.20 16.81
C SER A 16 16.37 -6.88 17.43
N ASN A 17 15.69 -6.96 18.57
CA ASN A 17 15.20 -5.78 19.31
C ASN A 17 14.36 -4.84 18.42
N GLY A 18 13.39 -5.40 17.74
CA GLY A 18 12.56 -4.67 16.78
C GLY A 18 11.83 -3.49 17.40
N GLU A 19 12.18 -2.27 17.00
CA GLU A 19 11.60 -1.01 17.49
C GLU A 19 10.54 -0.48 16.55
N TYR A 20 10.67 -0.77 15.25
CA TYR A 20 9.79 -0.25 14.21
C TYR A 20 9.00 -1.36 13.56
N SER A 21 7.71 -1.12 13.36
CA SER A 21 6.85 -2.02 12.59
C SER A 21 7.32 -2.13 11.14
N TRP A 22 7.34 -3.35 10.59
CA TRP A 22 7.75 -3.61 9.22
C TRP A 22 6.72 -4.50 8.52
N VAL A 23 6.05 -3.92 7.52
CA VAL A 23 4.96 -4.56 6.79
C VAL A 23 5.51 -5.43 5.68
N SER A 24 5.11 -6.68 5.68
CA SER A 24 5.27 -7.63 4.58
C SER A 24 3.96 -7.82 3.82
N ILE A 25 4.01 -8.49 2.67
CA ILE A 25 2.79 -8.86 1.91
C ILE A 25 1.81 -9.67 2.77
N SER A 26 2.33 -10.47 3.72
CA SER A 26 1.49 -11.31 4.58
C SER A 26 0.69 -10.54 5.64
N ASP A 27 1.05 -9.28 5.89
CA ASP A 27 0.32 -8.39 6.80
C ASP A 27 -0.80 -7.63 6.09
N MET A 28 -0.72 -7.54 4.76
CA MET A 28 -1.72 -6.86 3.95
C MET A 28 -2.97 -7.72 3.75
N LYS A 29 -4.12 -7.11 3.91
CA LYS A 29 -5.44 -7.68 3.53
C LYS A 29 -6.06 -6.78 2.47
N ASP A 30 -6.82 -7.34 1.56
CA ASP A 30 -7.57 -6.55 0.58
C ASP A 30 -8.54 -5.61 1.30
N LEU A 31 -8.46 -4.33 0.98
CA LEU A 31 -9.24 -3.27 1.62
C LEU A 31 -9.15 -3.30 3.15
N GLY A 32 -8.00 -3.71 3.68
CA GLY A 32 -7.78 -3.90 5.11
C GLY A 32 -7.12 -2.72 5.80
N VAL A 33 -7.06 -2.82 7.13
CA VAL A 33 -6.33 -1.90 8.00
C VAL A 33 -5.21 -2.67 8.70
N ILE A 34 -4.01 -2.10 8.72
CA ILE A 34 -2.84 -2.68 9.38
C ILE A 34 -2.61 -1.94 10.69
N SER A 35 -3.00 -2.55 11.79
CA SER A 35 -2.78 -2.04 13.16
C SER A 35 -1.60 -2.69 13.88
N ALA A 36 -1.07 -3.77 13.34
CA ALA A 36 0.11 -4.47 13.84
C ALA A 36 0.81 -5.20 12.69
N THR A 37 2.08 -5.51 12.86
CA THR A 37 2.89 -6.29 11.91
C THR A 37 3.44 -7.54 12.58
N LYS A 38 3.62 -8.60 11.80
CA LYS A 38 4.23 -9.84 12.27
C LYS A 38 5.72 -9.67 12.60
N GLU A 39 6.38 -8.78 11.88
CA GLU A 39 7.81 -8.53 12.01
C GLU A 39 8.08 -7.08 12.34
N ARG A 40 9.20 -6.87 13.00
CA ARG A 40 9.69 -5.55 13.37
C ARG A 40 11.18 -5.48 13.02
N ILE A 41 11.66 -4.28 12.69
CA ILE A 41 13.07 -4.02 12.41
C ILE A 41 13.69 -3.18 13.53
N SER A 42 15.00 -3.31 13.69
CA SER A 42 15.77 -2.55 14.68
C SER A 42 15.95 -1.08 14.26
N ALA A 43 16.34 -0.23 15.22
CA ALA A 43 16.74 1.16 14.93
C ALA A 43 17.93 1.22 13.95
N ILE A 44 18.83 0.24 14.01
CA ILE A 44 19.97 0.14 13.07
C ILE A 44 19.45 -0.03 11.64
N ALA A 45 18.54 -0.98 11.40
CA ALA A 45 17.94 -1.17 10.08
C ALA A 45 17.20 0.07 9.61
N ALA A 46 16.41 0.70 10.47
CA ALA A 46 15.69 1.93 10.14
C ALA A 46 16.62 3.05 9.70
N LYS A 47 17.72 3.26 10.41
CA LYS A 47 18.69 4.33 10.15
C LYS A 47 19.57 4.06 8.94
N GLU A 48 20.07 2.84 8.77
CA GLU A 48 21.07 2.51 7.76
C GLU A 48 20.47 2.13 6.39
N LEU A 49 19.30 1.52 6.38
CA LEU A 49 18.77 0.90 5.17
C LEU A 49 17.44 1.52 4.71
N MET A 50 16.55 1.86 5.67
CA MET A 50 15.23 2.31 5.32
C MET A 50 15.23 3.78 4.91
N GLY A 51 14.28 4.16 4.08
CA GLY A 51 14.00 5.57 3.78
C GLY A 51 13.07 6.20 4.82
N ASN A 52 12.16 7.03 4.36
CA ASN A 52 11.15 7.63 5.24
C ASN A 52 10.14 6.57 5.69
N ILE A 53 9.80 6.62 6.97
CA ILE A 53 8.70 5.82 7.52
C ILE A 53 7.37 6.27 6.90
N SER A 54 6.50 5.33 6.64
CA SER A 54 5.13 5.60 6.20
C SER A 54 4.27 5.88 7.43
N PRO A 55 3.74 7.11 7.58
CA PRO A 55 2.97 7.45 8.77
C PRO A 55 1.60 6.77 8.78
N LYS A 56 1.01 6.66 9.97
CA LYS A 56 -0.39 6.29 10.16
C LYS A 56 -1.30 7.07 9.21
N GLY A 57 -2.29 6.42 8.64
CA GLY A 57 -3.19 6.96 7.62
C GLY A 57 -2.67 6.81 6.18
N SER A 58 -1.44 6.33 5.98
CA SER A 58 -0.91 6.08 4.63
C SER A 58 -1.64 4.94 3.93
N LEU A 59 -1.85 5.11 2.62
CA LEU A 59 -2.32 4.06 1.73
C LEU A 59 -1.12 3.23 1.25
N LEU A 60 -1.16 1.93 1.49
CA LEU A 60 -0.23 0.96 0.93
C LEU A 60 -0.85 0.19 -0.23
N MET A 61 -0.05 -0.11 -1.24
CA MET A 61 -0.42 -1.00 -2.34
C MET A 61 0.70 -1.99 -2.64
N SER A 62 0.36 -3.26 -2.77
CA SER A 62 1.29 -4.28 -3.28
C SER A 62 1.40 -4.20 -4.81
N PHE A 63 2.62 -4.30 -5.35
CA PHE A 63 2.87 -4.23 -6.79
C PHE A 63 3.74 -5.38 -7.31
N LYS A 64 4.15 -6.27 -6.44
CA LYS A 64 4.79 -7.55 -6.75
C LYS A 64 4.01 -8.67 -6.08
N LEU A 65 4.06 -9.88 -6.63
CA LEU A 65 3.40 -11.09 -6.15
C LEU A 65 1.85 -10.99 -6.22
N THR A 66 1.25 -10.17 -5.39
CA THR A 66 -0.20 -9.91 -5.39
C THR A 66 -0.40 -8.44 -5.73
N VAL A 67 -0.53 -8.14 -7.02
CA VAL A 67 -0.63 -6.76 -7.50
C VAL A 67 -2.03 -6.19 -7.21
N GLY A 68 -2.05 -4.93 -6.74
CA GLY A 68 -3.28 -4.16 -6.53
C GLY A 68 -3.95 -4.37 -5.17
N ARG A 69 -3.40 -5.22 -4.28
CA ARG A 69 -3.90 -5.30 -2.91
C ARG A 69 -3.62 -3.99 -2.19
N THR A 70 -4.64 -3.39 -1.58
CA THR A 70 -4.54 -2.13 -0.84
C THR A 70 -4.82 -2.33 0.64
N SER A 71 -4.12 -1.57 1.47
CA SER A 71 -4.36 -1.50 2.92
C SER A 71 -4.06 -0.10 3.43
N LEU A 72 -4.76 0.32 4.50
CA LEU A 72 -4.46 1.55 5.22
C LEU A 72 -3.62 1.25 6.46
N LEU A 73 -2.65 2.10 6.77
CA LEU A 73 -1.89 2.01 8.01
C LEU A 73 -2.64 2.67 9.16
N ASP A 74 -2.81 1.96 10.27
CA ASP A 74 -3.24 2.50 11.56
C ASP A 74 -2.08 2.71 12.54
N ILE A 75 -0.87 2.48 12.06
CA ILE A 75 0.41 2.68 12.76
C ILE A 75 1.43 3.28 11.83
N ASP A 76 2.49 3.87 12.36
CA ASP A 76 3.68 4.20 11.57
C ASP A 76 4.45 2.93 11.27
N ALA A 77 4.83 2.71 10.02
CA ALA A 77 5.54 1.49 9.63
C ALA A 77 6.47 1.68 8.43
N TYR A 78 7.53 0.90 8.40
CA TYR A 78 8.28 0.60 7.18
C TYR A 78 7.62 -0.57 6.46
N HIS A 79 8.02 -0.81 5.21
CA HIS A 79 7.50 -1.94 4.44
C HIS A 79 8.53 -2.50 3.46
N ASN A 80 8.28 -3.70 2.95
CA ASN A 80 9.18 -4.38 2.04
C ASN A 80 9.15 -3.77 0.61
N GLU A 81 10.04 -4.24 -0.24
CA GLU A 81 10.23 -3.78 -1.62
C GLU A 81 9.11 -4.22 -2.60
N ALA A 82 8.14 -4.99 -2.14
CA ALA A 82 6.96 -5.37 -2.93
C ALA A 82 5.75 -4.47 -2.69
N ILE A 83 5.89 -3.50 -1.78
CA ILE A 83 4.85 -2.57 -1.35
C ILE A 83 5.29 -1.14 -1.63
N ILE A 84 4.34 -0.32 -2.06
CA ILE A 84 4.52 1.13 -2.16
C ILE A 84 3.59 1.85 -1.21
N THR A 85 4.06 2.99 -0.72
CA THR A 85 3.22 3.99 -0.06
C THR A 85 2.75 4.99 -1.09
N ILE A 86 1.46 5.22 -1.14
CA ILE A 86 0.80 6.21 -1.99
C ILE A 86 0.34 7.36 -1.09
N GLN A 87 0.90 8.54 -1.32
CA GLN A 87 0.48 9.76 -0.64
C GLN A 87 0.06 10.75 -1.72
N PRO A 88 -1.24 11.04 -1.86
CA PRO A 88 -1.71 12.08 -2.76
C PRO A 88 -1.12 13.45 -2.35
N ILE A 89 -0.74 14.27 -3.33
CA ILE A 89 -0.20 15.61 -3.09
C ILE A 89 -1.33 16.56 -2.65
N ILE A 90 -2.51 16.38 -3.23
CA ILE A 90 -3.74 17.09 -2.87
C ILE A 90 -4.74 16.03 -2.42
N ASP A 91 -5.18 16.10 -1.17
CA ASP A 91 -6.05 15.09 -0.57
C ASP A 91 -7.00 15.71 0.47
N GLU A 92 -8.00 16.43 -0.02
CA GLU A 92 -8.98 17.06 0.85
C GLU A 92 -9.77 16.01 1.66
N GLN A 93 -9.63 16.07 2.98
CA GLN A 93 -10.32 15.16 3.90
C GLN A 93 -10.10 13.67 3.56
N HIS A 94 -8.92 13.34 3.03
CA HIS A 94 -8.56 12.00 2.57
C HIS A 94 -9.42 11.44 1.42
N SER A 95 -10.13 12.30 0.69
CA SER A 95 -11.05 11.86 -0.36
C SER A 95 -10.36 11.10 -1.49
N LEU A 96 -9.19 11.57 -1.93
CA LEU A 96 -8.43 10.90 -2.98
C LEU A 96 -7.80 9.60 -2.47
N ARG A 97 -7.25 9.61 -1.24
CA ARG A 97 -6.74 8.40 -0.60
C ARG A 97 -7.81 7.31 -0.52
N ASP A 98 -8.99 7.66 -0.01
CA ASP A 98 -10.09 6.71 0.20
C ASP A 98 -10.69 6.22 -1.12
N TYR A 99 -10.73 7.09 -2.13
CA TYR A 99 -11.09 6.71 -3.49
C TYR A 99 -10.08 5.71 -4.08
N LEU A 100 -8.78 6.00 -3.99
CA LEU A 100 -7.71 5.11 -4.48
C LEU A 100 -7.68 3.78 -3.72
N PHE A 101 -7.86 3.82 -2.40
CA PHE A 101 -7.94 2.62 -1.57
C PHE A 101 -8.93 1.59 -2.11
N ARG A 102 -10.08 2.05 -2.63
CA ARG A 102 -11.14 1.19 -3.13
C ARG A 102 -11.07 0.91 -4.62
N THR A 103 -10.53 1.80 -5.41
CA THR A 103 -10.52 1.65 -6.89
C THR A 103 -9.28 0.95 -7.41
N LEU A 104 -8.12 1.07 -6.76
CA LEU A 104 -6.90 0.41 -7.21
C LEU A 104 -7.00 -1.12 -7.31
N PRO A 105 -7.64 -1.85 -6.38
CA PRO A 105 -7.85 -3.29 -6.54
C PRO A 105 -8.67 -3.64 -7.77
N LEU A 106 -9.67 -2.82 -8.12
CA LEU A 106 -10.52 -3.04 -9.30
C LEU A 106 -9.75 -2.86 -10.61
N LEU A 107 -8.82 -1.90 -10.67
CA LEU A 107 -7.97 -1.67 -11.84
C LEU A 107 -7.04 -2.86 -12.09
N SER A 108 -6.64 -3.58 -11.05
CA SER A 108 -5.82 -4.78 -11.17
C SER A 108 -6.56 -5.98 -11.76
N THR A 109 -7.89 -5.96 -11.76
CA THR A 109 -8.75 -7.06 -12.22
C THR A 109 -9.42 -6.77 -13.57
N SER A 110 -9.44 -5.53 -14.04
CA SER A 110 -10.11 -5.15 -15.29
C SER A 110 -9.25 -5.41 -16.55
N GLY A 111 -9.90 -5.90 -17.58
CA GLY A 111 -9.46 -6.53 -18.83
C GLY A 111 -8.20 -6.05 -19.56
N ASP A 112 -8.05 -4.78 -19.90
CA ASP A 112 -6.91 -4.27 -20.70
C ASP A 112 -5.64 -4.06 -19.87
N SER A 113 -5.77 -3.99 -18.58
CA SER A 113 -4.64 -4.01 -17.65
C SER A 113 -4.15 -5.43 -17.33
N LYS A 114 -4.88 -6.48 -17.77
CA LYS A 114 -4.51 -7.88 -17.52
C LYS A 114 -3.13 -8.24 -18.05
N ASP A 115 -2.73 -7.70 -19.19
CA ASP A 115 -1.40 -7.93 -19.78
C ASP A 115 -0.30 -7.10 -19.07
N ALA A 116 -0.65 -5.95 -18.50
CA ALA A 116 0.27 -5.13 -17.71
C ALA A 116 0.41 -5.63 -16.26
N ILE A 117 -0.61 -6.31 -15.72
CA ILE A 117 -0.71 -6.68 -14.31
C ILE A 117 -0.67 -8.20 -14.09
N LYS A 118 -1.25 -9.03 -14.99
CA LYS A 118 -1.13 -10.48 -14.91
C LYS A 118 0.18 -10.98 -15.50
N GLY A 119 1.08 -11.41 -14.62
CA GLY A 119 2.29 -12.14 -15.00
C GLY A 119 3.55 -11.31 -15.18
N LYS A 120 3.51 -9.98 -15.13
CA LYS A 120 4.70 -9.14 -15.08
C LYS A 120 4.76 -8.44 -13.72
N THR A 121 5.84 -8.67 -13.00
CA THR A 121 6.20 -7.87 -11.82
C THR A 121 6.23 -6.41 -12.24
N LEU A 122 5.36 -5.58 -11.67
CA LEU A 122 5.42 -4.15 -11.88
C LEU A 122 6.73 -3.64 -11.28
N ASN A 123 7.38 -2.74 -11.98
CA ASN A 123 8.54 -2.01 -11.48
C ASN A 123 8.17 -0.52 -11.29
N SER A 124 9.09 0.26 -10.77
CA SER A 124 8.86 1.70 -10.54
C SER A 124 8.47 2.46 -11.79
N GLN A 125 8.99 2.08 -12.96
CA GLN A 125 8.66 2.72 -14.24
C GLN A 125 7.24 2.36 -14.71
N SER A 126 6.83 1.09 -14.59
CA SER A 126 5.48 0.67 -14.96
C SER A 126 4.43 1.20 -14.00
N LEU A 127 4.75 1.33 -12.70
CA LEU A 127 3.88 1.99 -11.73
C LEU A 127 3.63 3.46 -12.05
N SER A 128 4.67 4.19 -12.48
CA SER A 128 4.53 5.61 -12.83
C SER A 128 3.67 5.85 -14.09
N LYS A 129 3.47 4.82 -14.89
CA LYS A 129 2.65 4.84 -16.11
C LYS A 129 1.24 4.29 -15.90
N LEU A 130 0.90 3.85 -14.70
CA LEU A 130 -0.42 3.33 -14.39
C LEU A 130 -1.46 4.45 -14.56
N LEU A 131 -2.38 4.26 -15.49
CA LEU A 131 -3.50 5.17 -15.69
C LEU A 131 -4.56 4.93 -14.61
N ILE A 132 -4.87 5.98 -13.87
CA ILE A 132 -5.90 5.95 -12.83
C ILE A 132 -7.04 6.86 -13.31
N PRO A 133 -8.29 6.38 -13.39
CA PRO A 133 -9.42 7.23 -13.69
C PRO A 133 -9.65 8.18 -12.50
N LEU A 134 -9.29 9.44 -12.67
CA LEU A 134 -9.40 10.45 -11.62
C LEU A 134 -10.72 11.19 -11.75
N ALA A 135 -11.69 10.82 -10.92
CA ALA A 135 -12.97 11.50 -10.84
C ALA A 135 -12.83 12.89 -10.17
N PRO A 136 -13.72 13.86 -10.46
CA PRO A 136 -13.82 15.10 -9.68
C PRO A 136 -14.11 14.84 -8.21
N LEU A 137 -13.71 15.75 -7.31
CA LEU A 137 -13.75 15.54 -5.86
C LEU A 137 -15.12 15.06 -5.33
N ASN A 138 -16.21 15.70 -5.76
CA ASN A 138 -17.55 15.30 -5.34
C ASN A 138 -17.91 13.88 -5.78
N GLU A 139 -17.44 13.50 -6.95
CA GLU A 139 -17.64 12.15 -7.49
C GLU A 139 -16.78 11.11 -6.78
N GLN A 140 -15.54 11.44 -6.41
CA GLN A 140 -14.71 10.60 -5.55
C GLN A 140 -15.44 10.27 -4.24
N LYS A 141 -15.98 11.30 -3.57
CA LYS A 141 -16.75 11.14 -2.33
C LYS A 141 -18.00 10.27 -2.54
N ARG A 142 -18.73 10.49 -3.65
CA ARG A 142 -19.92 9.71 -3.99
C ARG A 142 -19.58 8.24 -4.24
N ILE A 143 -18.58 7.97 -5.07
CA ILE A 143 -18.13 6.61 -5.37
C ILE A 143 -17.65 5.89 -4.12
N THR A 144 -16.82 6.53 -3.30
CA THR A 144 -16.33 5.96 -2.04
C THR A 144 -17.49 5.59 -1.11
N LYS A 145 -18.50 6.48 -0.98
CA LYS A 145 -19.68 6.23 -0.16
C LYS A 145 -20.54 5.06 -0.69
N GLU A 146 -20.70 4.95 -2.00
CA GLU A 146 -21.46 3.83 -2.57
C GLU A 146 -20.72 2.50 -2.38
N LEU A 147 -19.41 2.47 -2.60
CA LEU A 147 -18.60 1.26 -2.40
C LEU A 147 -18.58 0.80 -0.94
N LEU A 148 -18.66 1.72 0.03
CA LEU A 148 -18.79 1.38 1.45
C LEU A 148 -20.06 0.56 1.75
N LYS A 149 -21.18 0.88 1.10
CA LYS A 149 -22.44 0.15 1.30
C LYS A 149 -22.34 -1.33 0.87
N PHE A 150 -21.56 -1.61 -0.17
CA PHE A 150 -21.33 -2.99 -0.62
C PHE A 150 -20.49 -3.79 0.35
N ASP A 151 -19.51 -3.17 1.02
CA ASP A 151 -18.69 -3.85 2.02
C ASP A 151 -19.52 -4.33 3.23
N ASP A 152 -20.54 -3.55 3.61
CA ASP A 152 -21.44 -3.90 4.73
C ASP A 152 -22.42 -5.03 4.37
N VAL A 153 -22.74 -5.20 3.09
CA VAL A 153 -23.66 -6.25 2.62
C VAL A 153 -22.94 -7.58 2.41
N CYS A 154 -21.63 -7.56 2.15
CA CYS A 154 -20.82 -8.76 1.87
C CYS A 154 -20.10 -9.33 3.12
N ARG A 155 -20.36 -8.80 4.29
CA ARG A 155 -19.93 -9.33 5.59
C ARG A 155 -21.09 -9.98 6.30
#